data_dc7eff03ca3965ff420ce482a12c0228
#
_entry.id   dc7eff03ca3965ff420ce482a12c0228
#
_cell.length_a   1.000
_cell.length_b   1.000
_cell.length_c   1.000
_cell.angle_alpha   90.00
_cell.angle_beta   90.00
_cell.angle_gamma   90.00
#
_symmetry.space_group_name_H-M   'P 1'
#
loop_
_entity.id
_entity.type
_entity.pdbx_description
1 polymer ?
#
loop_
_entity_poly.entity_id
_entity_poly.type
_entity_poly.pdbx_seq_one_letter_code
_entity_poly.pdbx_strand_id
1 'polypeptide(L)'
;MPFEEIIPRKGAGSSSTFSKQVRCAMYIWKSNIRLCVVIGGDISSFIGITPGSDVKIDLGHGTDTGKLQISKAPKDGKAHYKAQPNGKNAERNDIRVLVTIPPYLTDSLTDKQTSLHICQHMVRDKVLIVDLHEELLRKPKSYNLDIDKDQILGF
;
A
#
# COMPACT_ATOMS: atom_id res chain seq x y z
N MET A 1 -13.13 16.92 -32.37
CA MET A 1 -13.29 18.02 -31.41
C MET A 1 -12.16 17.97 -30.38
N PRO A 2 -11.55 19.08 -30.10
CA PRO A 2 -10.50 19.08 -29.06
C PRO A 2 -11.03 18.94 -27.64
N PHE A 3 -12.34 18.98 -27.45
CA PHE A 3 -12.94 18.86 -26.14
C PHE A 3 -13.87 17.67 -26.09
N GLU A 4 -13.76 16.89 -25.02
CA GLU A 4 -14.70 15.83 -24.72
C GLU A 4 -15.58 16.26 -23.56
N GLU A 5 -16.86 15.91 -23.65
CA GLU A 5 -17.78 16.11 -22.55
C GLU A 5 -17.46 15.12 -21.44
N ILE A 6 -17.27 15.63 -20.24
CA ILE A 6 -17.11 14.78 -19.06
C ILE A 6 -18.49 14.56 -18.47
N ILE A 7 -18.98 13.35 -18.59
CA ILE A 7 -20.30 13.01 -18.10
C ILE A 7 -20.17 12.51 -16.66
N PRO A 8 -20.79 13.19 -15.69
CA PRO A 8 -20.75 12.71 -14.31
C PRO A 8 -21.41 11.35 -14.23
N ARG A 9 -20.76 10.41 -13.65
CA ARG A 9 -21.30 9.09 -13.42
C ARG A 9 -21.99 9.07 -12.07
N LYS A 10 -23.25 8.72 -12.06
CA LYS A 10 -24.03 8.67 -10.84
C LYS A 10 -23.49 7.57 -9.93
N GLY A 11 -22.72 7.96 -8.92
CA GLY A 11 -22.33 7.07 -7.84
C GLY A 11 -21.46 5.89 -8.19
N ALA A 12 -21.52 5.41 -9.42
CA ALA A 12 -20.77 4.22 -9.80
C ALA A 12 -19.37 4.51 -10.33
N GLY A 13 -19.10 5.76 -10.74
CA GLY A 13 -17.84 6.10 -11.38
C GLY A 13 -16.63 5.94 -10.46
N SER A 14 -16.77 6.34 -9.22
CA SER A 14 -15.67 6.19 -8.24
C SER A 14 -15.40 4.73 -7.92
N SER A 15 -16.42 3.87 -7.96
CA SER A 15 -16.24 2.44 -7.69
C SER A 15 -15.36 1.77 -8.72
N SER A 16 -15.56 2.06 -10.01
CA SER A 16 -14.74 1.45 -11.05
C SER A 16 -13.30 1.94 -11.00
N THR A 17 -13.08 3.17 -10.55
CA THR A 17 -11.71 3.67 -10.37
C THR A 17 -11.02 2.96 -9.23
N PHE A 18 -11.70 2.80 -8.10
CA PHE A 18 -11.11 2.16 -6.93
C PHE A 18 -10.80 0.68 -7.16
N SER A 19 -11.58 -0.01 -8.00
CA SER A 19 -11.34 -1.41 -8.28
C SER A 19 -10.01 -1.67 -8.99
N LYS A 20 -9.43 -0.63 -9.59
CA LYS A 20 -8.16 -0.70 -10.32
C LYS A 20 -7.02 -0.02 -9.58
N GLN A 21 -7.19 0.29 -8.31
CA GLN A 21 -6.20 1.00 -7.52
C GLN A 21 -5.71 0.15 -6.35
N VAL A 22 -4.48 0.44 -5.94
CA VAL A 22 -3.93 -0.01 -4.67
C VAL A 22 -3.73 1.23 -3.81
N ARG A 23 -4.24 1.18 -2.60
CA ARG A 23 -4.12 2.28 -1.65
C ARG A 23 -3.52 1.77 -0.36
N CYS A 24 -2.64 2.54 0.24
CA CYS A 24 -1.95 2.15 1.46
C CYS A 24 -1.99 3.28 2.47
N ALA A 25 -2.01 2.91 3.74
CA ALA A 25 -1.91 3.84 4.86
C ALA A 25 -1.14 3.20 5.99
N MET A 26 -0.47 4.03 6.78
CA MET A 26 0.16 3.59 8.03
C MET A 26 -0.79 3.90 9.17
N TYR A 27 -1.05 2.89 10.01
CA TYR A 27 -1.86 3.03 11.21
C TYR A 27 -1.03 2.74 12.43
N ILE A 28 -1.27 3.51 13.49
CA ILE A 28 -0.66 3.26 14.78
C ILE A 28 -1.75 2.75 15.71
N TRP A 29 -1.54 1.57 16.26
CA TRP A 29 -2.49 0.93 17.16
C TRP A 29 -1.73 0.42 18.38
N LYS A 30 -1.99 1.01 19.54
CA LYS A 30 -1.37 0.59 20.80
C LYS A 30 0.14 0.39 20.66
N SER A 31 0.85 1.37 20.18
CA SER A 31 2.30 1.35 19.96
C SER A 31 2.77 0.42 18.82
N ASN A 32 1.86 -0.27 18.17
CA ASN A 32 2.19 -1.09 17.01
C ASN A 32 1.98 -0.30 15.74
N ILE A 33 2.89 -0.47 14.79
CA ILE A 33 2.79 0.14 13.48
C ILE A 33 2.20 -0.90 12.53
N ARG A 34 1.12 -0.54 11.88
CA ARG A 34 0.45 -1.41 10.92
C ARG A 34 0.37 -0.73 9.57
N LEU A 35 0.65 -1.49 8.54
CA LEU A 35 0.44 -1.05 7.16
C LEU A 35 -0.88 -1.63 6.69
N CYS A 36 -1.79 -0.76 6.29
CA CYS A 36 -3.05 -1.17 5.69
C CYS A 36 -2.91 -1.09 4.18
N VAL A 37 -3.16 -2.20 3.50
CA VAL A 37 -3.13 -2.26 2.04
C VAL A 37 -4.53 -2.57 1.57
N VAL A 38 -5.09 -1.68 0.75
CA VAL A 38 -6.40 -1.87 0.12
C VAL A 38 -6.18 -2.13 -1.35
N ILE A 39 -6.59 -3.30 -1.80
CA ILE A 39 -6.41 -3.74 -3.18
C ILE A 39 -7.77 -3.74 -3.85
N GLY A 40 -7.88 -3.02 -4.96
CA GLY A 40 -9.13 -2.97 -5.72
C GLY A 40 -9.55 -4.32 -6.25
N GLY A 41 -10.86 -4.52 -6.40
CA GLY A 41 -11.42 -5.83 -6.73
C GLY A 41 -10.92 -6.40 -8.04
N ASP A 42 -10.70 -5.57 -9.05
CA ASP A 42 -10.18 -6.03 -10.34
C ASP A 42 -8.77 -6.59 -10.21
N ILE A 43 -7.93 -5.94 -9.39
CA ILE A 43 -6.57 -6.38 -9.15
C ILE A 43 -6.58 -7.66 -8.33
N SER A 44 -7.35 -7.69 -7.26
CA SER A 44 -7.39 -8.85 -6.37
C SER A 44 -7.89 -10.10 -7.10
N SER A 45 -8.88 -9.94 -7.96
CA SER A 45 -9.40 -11.05 -8.78
C SER A 45 -8.33 -11.55 -9.75
N PHE A 46 -7.57 -10.64 -10.35
CA PHE A 46 -6.53 -10.99 -11.30
C PHE A 46 -5.40 -11.80 -10.64
N ILE A 47 -5.01 -11.44 -9.43
CA ILE A 47 -3.96 -12.16 -8.70
C ILE A 47 -4.49 -13.34 -7.90
N GLY A 48 -5.80 -13.57 -7.92
CA GLY A 48 -6.40 -14.75 -7.30
C GLY A 48 -6.56 -14.65 -5.79
N ILE A 49 -6.62 -13.45 -5.24
CA ILE A 49 -6.81 -13.22 -3.81
C ILE A 49 -8.24 -12.75 -3.58
N THR A 50 -8.96 -13.49 -2.75
CA THR A 50 -10.34 -13.19 -2.38
C THR A 50 -10.44 -13.02 -0.87
N PRO A 51 -11.52 -12.44 -0.35
CA PRO A 51 -11.69 -12.37 1.10
C PRO A 51 -11.56 -13.75 1.74
N GLY A 52 -10.76 -13.84 2.78
CA GLY A 52 -10.46 -15.11 3.45
C GLY A 52 -9.21 -15.81 2.94
N SER A 53 -8.66 -15.39 1.81
CA SER A 53 -7.41 -15.98 1.30
C SER A 53 -6.24 -15.64 2.20
N ASP A 54 -5.30 -16.56 2.30
CA ASP A 54 -4.01 -16.30 2.91
C ASP A 54 -3.11 -15.56 1.93
N VAL A 55 -2.44 -14.53 2.43
CA VAL A 55 -1.66 -13.60 1.61
C VAL A 55 -0.23 -13.57 2.12
N LYS A 56 0.71 -13.69 1.20
CA LYS A 56 2.13 -13.53 1.49
C LYS A 56 2.54 -12.11 1.14
N ILE A 57 3.23 -11.45 2.06
CA ILE A 57 3.68 -10.08 1.88
C ILE A 57 5.17 -10.01 2.15
N ASP A 58 5.92 -9.52 1.19
CA ASP A 58 7.36 -9.31 1.30
C ASP A 58 7.66 -7.82 1.15
N LEU A 59 8.49 -7.30 2.03
CA LEU A 59 8.96 -5.92 1.98
C LEU A 59 10.30 -5.87 1.27
N GLY A 60 10.44 -4.96 0.30
CA GLY A 60 11.68 -4.80 -0.44
C GLY A 60 12.78 -4.17 0.38
N HIS A 61 14.01 -4.52 0.05
CA HIS A 61 15.23 -4.01 0.68
C HIS A 61 16.21 -3.54 -0.39
N GLY A 62 17.19 -2.76 0.02
CA GLY A 62 18.22 -2.29 -0.90
C GLY A 62 17.62 -1.45 -2.03
N THR A 63 17.83 -1.89 -3.25
CA THR A 63 17.29 -1.20 -4.43
C THR A 63 15.77 -1.27 -4.52
N ASP A 64 15.15 -2.23 -3.83
CA ASP A 64 13.71 -2.40 -3.81
C ASP A 64 13.06 -1.80 -2.56
N THR A 65 13.78 -0.99 -1.82
CA THR A 65 13.22 -0.29 -0.65
C THR A 65 12.01 0.54 -1.06
N GLY A 66 10.94 0.42 -0.28
CA GLY A 66 9.69 1.11 -0.57
C GLY A 66 8.73 0.32 -1.44
N LYS A 67 9.07 -0.92 -1.76
CA LYS A 67 8.20 -1.80 -2.55
C LYS A 67 7.69 -2.95 -1.69
N LEU A 68 6.46 -3.35 -1.98
CA LEU A 68 5.86 -4.56 -1.41
C LEU A 68 5.59 -5.55 -2.52
N GLN A 69 5.79 -6.83 -2.21
CA GLN A 69 5.29 -7.90 -3.07
C GLN A 69 4.16 -8.62 -2.36
N ILE A 70 3.04 -8.74 -3.03
CA ILE A 70 1.84 -9.35 -2.47
C ILE A 70 1.40 -10.47 -3.40
N SER A 71 1.25 -11.65 -2.85
CA SER A 71 0.82 -12.82 -3.62
C SER A 71 -0.03 -13.73 -2.74
N LYS A 72 -0.73 -14.66 -3.39
CA LYS A 72 -1.44 -15.70 -2.65
C LYS A 72 -0.43 -16.55 -1.91
N ALA A 73 -0.66 -16.79 -0.62
CA ALA A 73 0.28 -17.54 0.18
C ALA A 73 0.33 -19.01 -0.25
N PRO A 74 1.53 -19.60 -0.29
CA PRO A 74 1.62 -21.04 -0.53
C PRO A 74 1.13 -21.82 0.68
N LYS A 75 0.74 -23.07 0.46
CA LYS A 75 0.36 -23.98 1.54
C LYS A 75 1.62 -24.60 2.14
N ASP A 76 2.32 -23.83 2.94
CA ASP A 76 3.60 -24.22 3.53
C ASP A 76 3.54 -24.40 5.05
N GLY A 77 2.35 -24.31 5.63
CA GLY A 77 2.17 -24.44 7.07
C GLY A 77 2.60 -23.23 7.89
N LYS A 78 3.08 -22.18 7.25
CA LYS A 78 3.49 -20.95 7.95
C LYS A 78 2.28 -20.05 8.16
N ALA A 79 2.39 -19.17 9.16
CA ALA A 79 1.38 -18.15 9.38
C ALA A 79 1.50 -17.07 8.29
N HIS A 80 0.37 -16.68 7.73
CA HIS A 80 0.29 -15.64 6.73
C HIS A 80 -0.81 -14.66 7.08
N TYR A 81 -0.83 -13.53 6.43
CA TYR A 81 -1.89 -12.56 6.59
C TYR A 81 -3.14 -13.02 5.87
N LYS A 82 -4.29 -12.61 6.35
CA LYS A 82 -5.57 -12.92 5.71
C LYS A 82 -6.13 -11.68 5.03
N ALA A 83 -6.58 -11.85 3.79
CA ALA A 83 -7.33 -10.84 3.11
C ALA A 83 -8.71 -10.70 3.74
N GLN A 84 -9.14 -9.48 3.98
CA GLN A 84 -10.45 -9.17 4.53
C GLN A 84 -11.24 -8.36 3.52
N PRO A 85 -12.58 -8.44 3.54
CA PRO A 85 -13.35 -7.55 2.69
C PRO A 85 -13.13 -6.11 3.13
N ASN A 86 -13.02 -5.21 2.16
CA ASN A 86 -12.88 -3.79 2.44
C ASN A 86 -14.25 -3.14 2.44
N GLY A 87 -14.80 -2.95 3.63
CA GLY A 87 -16.12 -2.36 3.79
C GLY A 87 -17.25 -3.38 3.67
N LYS A 88 -18.47 -2.85 3.57
CA LYS A 88 -19.69 -3.67 3.60
C LYS A 88 -20.23 -4.01 2.21
N ASN A 89 -19.60 -3.51 1.16
CA ASN A 89 -20.11 -3.69 -0.19
C ASN A 89 -19.48 -4.92 -0.82
N ALA A 90 -20.19 -6.05 -0.75
CA ALA A 90 -19.72 -7.32 -1.28
C ALA A 90 -19.57 -7.34 -2.80
N GLU A 91 -20.19 -6.41 -3.51
CA GLU A 91 -20.15 -6.38 -4.96
C GLU A 91 -18.80 -5.91 -5.51
N ARG A 92 -18.03 -5.18 -4.72
CA ARG A 92 -16.80 -4.55 -5.18
C ARG A 92 -15.60 -5.48 -5.14
N ASN A 93 -15.65 -6.51 -4.31
CA ASN A 93 -14.55 -7.47 -4.12
C ASN A 93 -13.21 -6.83 -3.71
N ASP A 94 -13.24 -5.58 -3.28
CA ASP A 94 -12.04 -4.94 -2.75
C ASP A 94 -11.61 -5.67 -1.48
N ILE A 95 -10.32 -5.86 -1.32
CA ILE A 95 -9.79 -6.52 -0.14
C ILE A 95 -8.89 -5.58 0.63
N ARG A 96 -8.75 -5.87 1.90
CA ARG A 96 -7.88 -5.15 2.81
C ARG A 96 -6.98 -6.15 3.52
N VAL A 97 -5.70 -5.84 3.61
CA VAL A 97 -4.74 -6.62 4.37
C VAL A 97 -4.07 -5.69 5.37
N LEU A 98 -4.11 -6.08 6.64
CA LEU A 98 -3.44 -5.34 7.71
C LEU A 98 -2.15 -6.07 8.05
N VAL A 99 -1.04 -5.38 7.86
CA VAL A 99 0.29 -5.95 8.05
C VAL A 99 0.91 -5.31 9.27
N THR A 100 1.25 -6.12 10.27
CA THR A 100 1.99 -5.63 11.43
C THR A 100 3.46 -5.54 11.05
N ILE A 101 4.03 -4.35 11.20
CA ILE A 101 5.44 -4.12 10.83
C ILE A 101 6.31 -4.38 12.05
N PRO A 102 7.20 -5.38 11.99
CA PRO A 102 8.14 -5.60 13.08
C PRO A 102 9.09 -4.41 13.24
N PRO A 103 9.55 -4.13 14.46
CA PRO A 103 10.44 -2.99 14.68
C PRO A 103 11.70 -2.98 13.81
N TYR A 104 12.25 -4.15 13.51
CA TYR A 104 13.47 -4.23 12.69
C TYR A 104 13.24 -3.93 11.22
N LEU A 105 11.97 -3.83 10.78
CA LEU A 105 11.64 -3.49 9.39
C LEU A 105 11.14 -2.05 9.26
N THR A 106 11.15 -1.26 10.31
CA THR A 106 10.60 0.10 10.28
C THR A 106 11.58 1.15 9.75
N ASP A 107 12.81 0.76 9.38
CA ASP A 107 13.80 1.72 8.94
C ASP A 107 13.40 2.45 7.66
N SER A 108 12.67 1.80 6.78
CA SER A 108 12.25 2.37 5.50
C SER A 108 10.84 2.96 5.54
N LEU A 109 10.10 2.75 6.61
CA LEU A 109 8.70 3.16 6.69
C LEU A 109 8.51 4.25 7.73
N THR A 110 7.53 5.11 7.50
CA THR A 110 7.21 6.14 8.48
C THR A 110 6.63 5.50 9.75
N ASP A 111 6.92 6.12 10.89
CA ASP A 111 6.35 5.71 12.17
C ASP A 111 5.14 6.55 12.55
N LYS A 112 4.62 7.34 11.62
CA LYS A 112 3.48 8.22 11.85
C LYS A 112 2.27 7.73 11.10
N GLN A 113 1.10 7.94 11.68
CA GLN A 113 -0.16 7.62 11.03
C GLN A 113 -0.35 8.50 9.79
N THR A 114 -0.83 7.90 8.71
CA THR A 114 -1.10 8.60 7.45
C THR A 114 -2.55 8.39 7.05
N SER A 115 -3.01 9.20 6.12
CA SER A 115 -4.23 8.91 5.39
C SER A 115 -3.96 7.83 4.35
N LEU A 116 -5.02 7.36 3.70
CA LEU A 116 -4.92 6.36 2.65
C LEU A 116 -4.43 7.03 1.37
N HIS A 117 -3.32 6.56 0.82
CA HIS A 117 -2.70 7.12 -0.37
C HIS A 117 -2.72 6.10 -1.51
N ILE A 118 -3.00 6.57 -2.71
CA ILE A 118 -2.92 5.76 -3.91
C ILE A 118 -1.45 5.47 -4.19
N CYS A 119 -1.13 4.19 -4.39
CA CYS A 119 0.21 3.74 -4.68
C CYS A 119 0.29 3.22 -6.10
N GLN A 120 1.42 3.43 -6.75
CA GLN A 120 1.68 2.82 -8.05
C GLN A 120 1.87 1.33 -7.87
N HIS A 121 1.47 0.56 -8.86
CA HIS A 121 1.57 -0.88 -8.78
C HIS A 121 1.77 -1.48 -10.17
N MET A 122 2.26 -2.70 -10.19
CA MET A 122 2.33 -3.53 -11.37
C MET A 122 2.05 -4.97 -10.96
N VAL A 123 1.59 -5.79 -11.90
CA VAL A 123 1.37 -7.21 -11.66
C VAL A 123 2.26 -7.99 -12.61
N ARG A 124 2.99 -8.95 -12.08
CA ARG A 124 3.83 -9.85 -12.84
C ARG A 124 3.66 -11.27 -12.30
N ASP A 125 3.22 -12.20 -13.14
CA ASP A 125 3.02 -13.59 -12.78
C ASP A 125 2.15 -13.77 -11.53
N LYS A 126 1.04 -13.01 -11.48
CA LYS A 126 0.10 -13.00 -10.34
C LYS A 126 0.73 -12.51 -9.03
N VAL A 127 1.86 -11.86 -9.11
CA VAL A 127 2.45 -11.16 -7.97
C VAL A 127 2.20 -9.67 -8.14
N LEU A 128 1.58 -9.06 -7.15
CA LEU A 128 1.36 -7.63 -7.13
C LEU A 128 2.57 -6.96 -6.51
N ILE A 129 3.16 -6.03 -7.24
CA ILE A 129 4.27 -5.22 -6.75
C ILE A 129 3.74 -3.81 -6.55
N VAL A 130 3.81 -3.32 -5.33
CA VAL A 130 3.30 -2.01 -4.95
C VAL A 130 4.47 -1.09 -4.62
N ASP A 131 4.52 0.05 -5.29
CA ASP A 131 5.43 1.13 -4.92
C ASP A 131 4.73 1.99 -3.88
N LEU A 132 5.20 1.95 -2.64
CA LEU A 132 4.58 2.69 -1.56
C LEU A 132 4.69 4.19 -1.83
N HIS A 133 3.61 4.91 -1.56
CA HIS A 133 3.59 6.35 -1.67
C HIS A 133 4.65 6.96 -0.75
N GLU A 134 5.26 8.05 -1.18
CA GLU A 134 6.34 8.68 -0.43
C GLU A 134 5.96 9.06 1.00
N GLU A 135 4.67 9.35 1.23
CA GLU A 135 4.19 9.70 2.57
C GLU A 135 4.22 8.53 3.55
N LEU A 136 4.27 7.30 3.02
CA LEU A 136 4.39 6.11 3.87
C LEU A 136 5.84 5.75 4.16
N LEU A 137 6.77 6.36 3.46
CA LEU A 137 8.19 6.07 3.61
C LEU A 137 8.81 6.99 4.67
N ARG A 138 9.80 6.46 5.37
CA ARG A 138 10.56 7.28 6.30
C ARG A 138 11.40 8.25 5.48
N LYS A 139 11.16 9.53 5.71
CA LYS A 139 11.93 10.56 5.01
C LYS A 139 13.36 10.52 5.52
N PRO A 140 14.36 10.68 4.63
CA PRO A 140 15.73 10.87 5.08
C PRO A 140 15.76 12.01 6.11
N LYS A 141 16.70 11.96 7.01
CA LYS A 141 16.81 13.00 8.04
C LYS A 141 17.19 14.32 7.39
N SER A 142 16.22 14.93 6.72
CA SER A 142 16.44 16.15 5.97
C SER A 142 16.87 17.32 6.87
N TYR A 143 16.51 17.26 8.14
CA TYR A 143 16.99 18.26 9.09
C TYR A 143 18.52 18.27 9.19
N ASN A 144 19.17 17.15 8.94
CA ASN A 144 20.62 17.11 8.92
C ASN A 144 21.19 17.94 7.76
N LEU A 145 20.50 17.90 6.62
CA LEU A 145 20.89 18.73 5.49
C LEU A 145 20.68 20.21 5.78
N ASP A 146 19.62 20.54 6.47
CA ASP A 146 19.35 21.93 6.84
C ASP A 146 20.40 22.45 7.84
N ILE A 147 20.79 21.61 8.78
CA ILE A 147 21.88 21.96 9.70
C ILE A 147 23.17 22.16 8.94
N ASP A 148 23.46 21.28 7.99
CA ASP A 148 24.66 21.42 7.19
C ASP A 148 24.68 22.71 6.38
N LYS A 149 23.53 23.10 5.84
CA LYS A 149 23.40 24.38 5.14
C LYS A 149 23.67 25.55 6.07
N ASP A 150 23.11 25.49 7.27
CA ASP A 150 23.32 26.54 8.25
C ASP A 150 24.78 26.64 8.66
N GLN A 151 25.45 25.48 8.80
CA GLN A 151 26.88 25.45 9.07
C GLN A 151 27.67 26.06 7.94
N ILE A 152 27.30 25.73 6.71
CA ILE A 152 27.98 26.30 5.54
C ILE A 152 27.77 27.79 5.49
N LEU A 153 26.58 28.26 5.77
CA LEU A 153 26.27 29.67 5.76
C LEU A 153 26.84 30.42 6.97
N GLY A 154 27.19 29.67 7.99
CA GLY A 154 27.77 30.25 9.19
C GLY A 154 29.26 30.56 9.09
N PHE A 155 29.84 30.36 7.96
CA PHE A 155 31.25 30.68 7.75
C PHE A 155 31.55 32.14 7.85
#